data_55fc54d0d1775c10ef788eff95da7d21
#
_entry.id   55fc54d0d1775c10ef788eff95da7d21
#
_cell.length_a   1.000
_cell.length_b   1.000
_cell.length_c   1.000
_cell.angle_alpha   90.00
_cell.angle_beta   90.00
_cell.angle_gamma   90.00
#
_symmetry.space_group_name_H-M   'P 1'
#
loop_
_entity.id
_entity.type
_entity.pdbx_description
1 polymer ?
#
loop_
_entity_poly.entity_id
_entity_poly.type
_entity_poly.pdbx_seq_one_letter_code
_entity_poly.pdbx_strand_id
1 'polypeptide(L)'
;MSYATVLRCRKCGREYPLEPLNVCDFCLSPLEVTYDYKSMAKAVSREKITGGPPSMWRYKDLLPVDSNVVDIGTGFTPLVKAANLGQKLGLEKLYIKNDCLNPTYSFKDRVVSVAITKAWEFGFDTVACASTGNLAASVAAHAARANMKSYVFVPSDVEPGKLIGIAIYNPVLVMVEGSYDDVNRLCSQLAQRYNWGFININLRPYYAEGSKTLGYDVAEQLGWCAPDCVVAPAASGLLFTRIWKSLDELSMLSLIQSFNTHMYLTQAAGCSPIVNAFQSGALHVHPVKPNTIAKSIAIGNPADGYYALRVARQSGGGACAITDEELVEGMKLLAETEGIFAEAAGGVVIAGLRKLVTSGIIKKDELTVAFITGAGLKTQEAVAEVVHPFVIKPTLKSFEEVLSKRA
;
A
#
# COMPACT_ATOMS: atom_id res chain seq x y z
N MET A 1 0.54 -27.21 -2.38
CA MET A 1 1.22 -26.72 -1.14
C MET A 1 2.05 -25.52 -1.50
N SER A 2 2.10 -24.50 -0.63
CA SER A 2 2.95 -23.33 -0.84
C SER A 2 4.41 -23.70 -0.66
N TYR A 3 5.30 -22.83 -1.15
CA TYR A 3 6.76 -22.97 -0.96
C TYR A 3 7.24 -22.24 0.29
N ALA A 4 6.34 -21.72 1.14
CA ALA A 4 6.70 -21.13 2.41
C ALA A 4 7.28 -22.20 3.36
N THR A 5 8.36 -21.89 4.03
CA THR A 5 9.10 -22.86 4.88
C THR A 5 8.99 -22.53 6.36
N VAL A 6 9.40 -21.32 6.75
CA VAL A 6 9.41 -20.87 8.14
C VAL A 6 9.13 -19.37 8.22
N LEU A 7 8.81 -18.88 9.42
CA LEU A 7 8.94 -17.47 9.75
C LEU A 7 10.37 -17.23 10.24
N ARG A 8 11.05 -16.20 9.71
CA ARG A 8 12.41 -15.84 10.11
C ARG A 8 12.46 -14.42 10.65
N CYS A 9 13.16 -14.24 11.75
CA CYS A 9 13.42 -12.91 12.30
C CYS A 9 14.31 -12.09 11.36
N ARG A 10 13.86 -10.92 10.96
CA ARG A 10 14.56 -10.02 10.03
C ARG A 10 15.87 -9.45 10.60
N LYS A 11 16.09 -9.51 11.93
CA LYS A 11 17.27 -8.97 12.60
C LYS A 11 18.25 -10.05 13.01
N CYS A 12 17.82 -11.06 13.79
CA CYS A 12 18.73 -12.06 14.35
C CYS A 12 18.72 -13.40 13.59
N GLY A 13 17.84 -13.57 12.58
CA GLY A 13 17.78 -14.78 11.77
C GLY A 13 17.12 -15.99 12.44
N ARG A 14 16.64 -15.90 13.69
CA ARG A 14 15.96 -17.01 14.38
C ARG A 14 14.72 -17.44 13.60
N GLU A 15 14.51 -18.74 13.50
CA GLU A 15 13.41 -19.35 12.75
C GLU A 15 12.29 -19.84 13.68
N TYR A 16 11.06 -19.80 13.17
CA TYR A 16 9.83 -20.21 13.84
C TYR A 16 8.95 -20.98 12.86
N PRO A 17 8.07 -21.86 13.34
CA PRO A 17 7.09 -22.52 12.48
C PRO A 17 6.13 -21.48 11.82
N LEU A 18 5.45 -21.92 10.75
CA LEU A 18 4.42 -21.10 10.07
C LEU A 18 3.14 -21.05 10.93
N GLU A 19 3.18 -20.24 11.97
CA GLU A 19 2.10 -20.02 12.95
C GLU A 19 1.70 -18.54 13.00
N PRO A 20 0.58 -18.15 13.64
CA PRO A 20 0.15 -16.76 13.78
C PRO A 20 1.04 -15.99 14.78
N LEU A 21 2.29 -15.77 14.40
CA LEU A 21 3.33 -15.05 15.15
C LEU A 21 3.80 -13.85 14.35
N ASN A 22 4.14 -12.74 15.02
CA ASN A 22 4.54 -11.49 14.34
C ASN A 22 5.91 -10.96 14.74
N VAL A 23 6.40 -11.31 15.92
CA VAL A 23 7.67 -10.80 16.45
C VAL A 23 8.53 -11.93 17.01
N CYS A 24 9.83 -11.76 16.93
CA CYS A 24 10.81 -12.64 17.54
C CYS A 24 10.75 -12.52 19.06
N ASP A 25 10.70 -13.66 19.77
CA ASP A 25 10.68 -13.73 21.23
C ASP A 25 12.01 -13.29 21.87
N PHE A 26 13.12 -13.33 21.09
CA PHE A 26 14.45 -12.97 21.55
C PHE A 26 14.79 -11.48 21.38
N CYS A 27 14.52 -10.89 20.22
CA CYS A 27 14.97 -9.53 19.93
C CYS A 27 13.83 -8.57 19.55
N LEU A 28 12.56 -9.02 19.68
CA LEU A 28 11.32 -8.26 19.42
C LEU A 28 11.24 -7.66 18.01
N SER A 29 12.07 -8.13 17.07
CA SER A 29 12.04 -7.66 15.69
C SER A 29 10.99 -8.42 14.89
N PRO A 30 10.46 -7.80 13.79
CA PRO A 30 9.45 -8.43 12.96
C PRO A 30 9.90 -9.75 12.36
N LEU A 31 8.97 -10.69 12.27
CA LEU A 31 9.12 -11.92 11.51
C LEU A 31 8.71 -11.71 10.05
N GLU A 32 9.28 -12.51 9.16
CA GLU A 32 8.87 -12.58 7.75
C GLU A 32 8.80 -14.02 7.27
N VAL A 33 7.95 -14.27 6.27
CA VAL A 33 7.85 -15.57 5.61
C VAL A 33 9.09 -15.80 4.73
N THR A 34 9.68 -16.98 4.82
CA THR A 34 10.75 -17.45 3.92
C THR A 34 10.23 -18.59 3.04
N TYR A 35 10.93 -18.83 1.92
CA TYR A 35 10.48 -19.77 0.89
C TYR A 35 11.61 -20.67 0.43
N ASP A 36 11.27 -21.88 -0.02
CA ASP A 36 12.16 -22.73 -0.82
C ASP A 36 12.18 -22.24 -2.27
N TYR A 37 13.01 -21.23 -2.53
CA TYR A 37 13.17 -20.66 -3.87
C TYR A 37 13.72 -21.66 -4.89
N LYS A 38 14.45 -22.69 -4.47
CA LYS A 38 14.98 -23.72 -5.39
C LYS A 38 13.87 -24.60 -5.96
N SER A 39 12.93 -25.02 -5.10
CA SER A 39 11.76 -25.78 -5.53
C SER A 39 10.77 -24.89 -6.29
N MET A 40 10.58 -23.65 -5.83
CA MET A 40 9.73 -22.67 -6.47
C MET A 40 10.17 -22.36 -7.92
N ALA A 41 11.47 -22.17 -8.15
CA ALA A 41 12.03 -21.90 -9.49
C ALA A 41 11.79 -23.03 -10.51
N LYS A 42 11.59 -24.26 -10.05
CA LYS A 42 11.25 -25.41 -10.95
C LYS A 42 9.77 -25.47 -11.32
N ALA A 43 8.91 -24.84 -10.55
CA ALA A 43 7.45 -24.98 -10.65
C ALA A 43 6.74 -23.74 -11.17
N VAL A 44 7.40 -22.58 -11.09
CA VAL A 44 6.83 -21.29 -11.52
C VAL A 44 7.45 -20.87 -12.85
N SER A 45 6.60 -20.45 -13.79
CA SER A 45 7.03 -19.87 -15.07
C SER A 45 6.17 -18.67 -15.43
N ARG A 46 6.64 -17.85 -16.37
CA ARG A 46 5.88 -16.69 -16.88
C ARG A 46 4.55 -17.13 -17.47
N GLU A 47 4.56 -18.20 -18.27
CA GLU A 47 3.37 -18.77 -18.93
C GLU A 47 2.31 -19.21 -17.91
N LYS A 48 2.75 -19.88 -16.85
CA LYS A 48 1.85 -20.33 -15.76
C LYS A 48 1.20 -19.14 -15.04
N ILE A 49 1.98 -18.10 -14.74
CA ILE A 49 1.46 -16.89 -14.10
C ILE A 49 0.50 -16.16 -15.05
N THR A 50 0.89 -15.94 -16.30
CA THR A 50 0.09 -15.23 -17.31
C THR A 50 -1.23 -15.96 -17.61
N GLY A 51 -1.23 -17.28 -17.57
CA GLY A 51 -2.44 -18.12 -17.71
C GLY A 51 -3.32 -18.18 -16.45
N GLY A 52 -2.93 -17.54 -15.35
CA GLY A 52 -3.69 -17.49 -14.10
C GLY A 52 -4.90 -16.56 -14.14
N PRO A 53 -5.67 -16.47 -13.04
CA PRO A 53 -6.87 -15.64 -12.98
C PRO A 53 -6.52 -14.14 -13.11
N PRO A 54 -7.47 -13.26 -13.53
CA PRO A 54 -7.26 -11.82 -13.59
C PRO A 54 -7.36 -11.16 -12.19
N SER A 55 -6.63 -11.69 -11.22
CA SER A 55 -6.50 -11.19 -9.85
C SER A 55 -5.08 -11.44 -9.33
N MET A 56 -4.74 -10.93 -8.16
CA MET A 56 -3.43 -11.18 -7.53
C MET A 56 -3.13 -12.67 -7.31
N TRP A 57 -4.14 -13.51 -7.33
CA TRP A 57 -4.01 -14.95 -7.08
C TRP A 57 -3.40 -15.73 -8.25
N ARG A 58 -3.14 -15.06 -9.39
CA ARG A 58 -2.26 -15.59 -10.44
C ARG A 58 -0.82 -15.84 -9.94
N TYR A 59 -0.42 -15.12 -8.87
CA TYR A 59 0.86 -15.27 -8.17
C TYR A 59 0.77 -16.19 -6.95
N LYS A 60 -0.27 -17.04 -6.85
CA LYS A 60 -0.49 -17.90 -5.67
C LYS A 60 0.75 -18.70 -5.27
N ASP A 61 1.49 -19.24 -6.23
CA ASP A 61 2.70 -20.02 -5.97
C ASP A 61 3.84 -19.21 -5.35
N LEU A 62 3.78 -17.87 -5.41
CA LEU A 62 4.73 -16.95 -4.78
C LEU A 62 4.24 -16.43 -3.41
N LEU A 63 3.11 -16.95 -2.91
CA LEU A 63 2.46 -16.52 -1.69
C LEU A 63 2.37 -17.67 -0.68
N PRO A 64 2.27 -17.37 0.64
CA PRO A 64 2.31 -18.40 1.69
C PRO A 64 0.95 -19.06 1.94
N VAL A 65 0.25 -19.48 0.88
CA VAL A 65 -1.13 -19.98 0.94
C VAL A 65 -1.23 -21.34 0.28
N ASP A 66 -1.81 -22.32 0.98
CA ASP A 66 -1.96 -23.70 0.55
C ASP A 66 -3.36 -24.02 0.00
N SER A 67 -4.39 -23.43 0.58
CA SER A 67 -5.81 -23.76 0.40
C SER A 67 -6.49 -22.98 -0.73
N ASN A 68 -7.81 -23.06 -0.76
CA ASN A 68 -8.66 -22.14 -1.52
C ASN A 68 -8.54 -20.73 -0.99
N VAL A 69 -8.49 -19.76 -1.87
CA VAL A 69 -8.22 -18.36 -1.55
C VAL A 69 -9.51 -17.58 -1.29
N VAL A 70 -9.44 -16.63 -0.38
CA VAL A 70 -10.50 -15.63 -0.20
C VAL A 70 -10.23 -14.47 -1.14
N ASP A 71 -10.93 -14.45 -2.25
CA ASP A 71 -10.80 -13.43 -3.29
C ASP A 71 -12.12 -12.69 -3.53
N ILE A 72 -12.06 -11.38 -3.67
CA ILE A 72 -13.16 -10.49 -4.07
C ILE A 72 -12.87 -9.77 -5.39
N GLY A 73 -11.95 -10.33 -6.20
CA GLY A 73 -11.44 -9.71 -7.42
C GLY A 73 -10.26 -8.77 -7.16
N THR A 74 -9.41 -9.13 -6.20
CA THR A 74 -8.32 -8.30 -5.69
C THR A 74 -7.07 -8.32 -6.57
N GLY A 75 -6.47 -7.16 -6.77
CA GLY A 75 -5.18 -7.02 -7.46
C GLY A 75 -5.27 -7.15 -8.97
N PHE A 76 -4.14 -7.36 -9.62
CA PHE A 76 -3.99 -7.28 -11.08
C PHE A 76 -4.63 -6.00 -11.66
N THR A 77 -4.51 -4.92 -10.90
CA THR A 77 -5.02 -3.59 -11.26
C THR A 77 -4.23 -3.03 -12.44
N PRO A 78 -4.79 -2.09 -13.21
CA PRO A 78 -4.12 -1.53 -14.38
C PRO A 78 -2.78 -0.86 -14.06
N LEU A 79 -1.80 -1.10 -14.93
CA LEU A 79 -0.61 -0.28 -15.08
C LEU A 79 -0.86 0.69 -16.25
N VAL A 80 -1.18 1.94 -15.92
CA VAL A 80 -1.60 2.97 -16.89
C VAL A 80 -0.38 3.73 -17.39
N LYS A 81 -0.17 3.81 -18.72
CA LYS A 81 0.81 4.73 -19.28
C LYS A 81 0.31 6.16 -19.11
N ALA A 82 0.98 6.93 -18.27
CA ALA A 82 0.58 8.30 -17.90
C ALA A 82 1.14 9.30 -18.92
N ALA A 83 0.53 9.35 -20.10
CA ALA A 83 1.06 10.12 -21.23
C ALA A 83 0.97 11.63 -21.01
N ASN A 84 -0.17 12.13 -20.50
CA ASN A 84 -0.38 13.57 -20.28
C ASN A 84 0.45 14.07 -19.09
N LEU A 85 0.48 13.31 -17.99
CA LEU A 85 1.32 13.62 -16.84
C LEU A 85 2.80 13.56 -17.22
N GLY A 86 3.20 12.53 -17.98
CA GLY A 86 4.55 12.39 -18.49
C GLY A 86 4.99 13.59 -19.33
N GLN A 87 4.16 14.02 -20.28
CA GLN A 87 4.41 15.22 -21.08
C GLN A 87 4.58 16.47 -20.20
N LYS A 88 3.66 16.65 -19.20
CA LYS A 88 3.69 17.81 -18.30
C LYS A 88 4.93 17.83 -17.38
N LEU A 89 5.45 16.65 -17.01
CA LEU A 89 6.67 16.50 -16.19
C LEU A 89 7.95 16.33 -17.00
N GLY A 90 7.88 16.13 -18.32
CA GLY A 90 9.03 15.87 -19.17
C GLY A 90 9.55 14.42 -19.12
N LEU A 91 8.70 13.44 -18.79
CA LEU A 91 9.02 12.01 -18.75
C LEU A 91 8.42 11.26 -19.94
N GLU A 92 9.21 10.45 -20.65
CA GLU A 92 8.77 9.69 -21.83
C GLU A 92 8.11 8.36 -21.46
N LYS A 93 8.54 7.74 -20.34
CA LYS A 93 8.17 6.39 -19.94
C LYS A 93 7.60 6.37 -18.52
N LEU A 94 6.57 7.20 -18.28
CA LEU A 94 5.88 7.24 -17.00
C LEU A 94 4.67 6.31 -16.99
N TYR A 95 4.57 5.49 -15.93
CA TYR A 95 3.43 4.62 -15.67
C TYR A 95 2.90 4.83 -14.26
N ILE A 96 1.58 4.67 -14.12
CA ILE A 96 0.86 4.68 -12.84
C ILE A 96 0.37 3.27 -12.53
N LYS A 97 0.82 2.69 -11.42
CA LYS A 97 0.19 1.49 -10.85
C LYS A 97 -1.05 1.91 -10.07
N ASN A 98 -2.22 1.68 -10.64
CA ASN A 98 -3.47 2.24 -10.14
C ASN A 98 -4.24 1.29 -9.24
N ASP A 99 -3.91 1.25 -7.96
CA ASP A 99 -4.60 0.43 -6.95
C ASP A 99 -5.86 1.11 -6.36
N CYS A 100 -6.29 2.27 -6.90
CA CYS A 100 -7.62 2.83 -6.63
C CYS A 100 -8.76 1.90 -7.08
N LEU A 101 -8.48 1.01 -8.03
CA LEU A 101 -9.46 0.11 -8.65
C LEU A 101 -9.60 -1.25 -7.96
N ASN A 102 -8.96 -1.45 -6.82
CA ASN A 102 -9.26 -2.61 -5.99
C ASN A 102 -10.70 -2.54 -5.44
N PRO A 103 -11.32 -3.69 -5.10
CA PRO A 103 -12.73 -3.77 -4.71
C PRO A 103 -13.14 -2.87 -3.54
N THR A 104 -12.26 -2.63 -2.55
CA THR A 104 -12.50 -1.64 -1.50
C THR A 104 -11.69 -0.36 -1.70
N TYR A 105 -11.33 -0.05 -2.95
CA TYR A 105 -10.68 1.19 -3.39
C TYR A 105 -9.30 1.45 -2.79
N SER A 106 -8.53 0.40 -2.46
CA SER A 106 -7.13 0.55 -2.05
C SER A 106 -6.32 -0.74 -2.14
N PHE A 107 -4.98 -0.62 -2.17
CA PHE A 107 -4.06 -1.74 -2.14
C PHE A 107 -4.22 -2.65 -0.91
N LYS A 108 -4.95 -2.20 0.13
CA LYS A 108 -5.19 -2.99 1.34
C LYS A 108 -5.90 -4.31 1.04
N ASP A 109 -6.66 -4.38 -0.03
CA ASP A 109 -7.29 -5.63 -0.46
C ASP A 109 -6.25 -6.73 -0.71
N ARG A 110 -5.11 -6.41 -1.29
CA ARG A 110 -4.02 -7.38 -1.56
C ARG A 110 -3.49 -8.04 -0.28
N VAL A 111 -3.18 -7.23 0.71
CA VAL A 111 -2.61 -7.71 1.97
C VAL A 111 -3.64 -8.42 2.83
N VAL A 112 -4.89 -7.95 2.79
CA VAL A 112 -5.99 -8.52 3.54
C VAL A 112 -6.44 -9.85 2.94
N SER A 113 -6.51 -9.97 1.61
CA SER A 113 -6.86 -11.21 0.94
C SER A 113 -5.93 -12.37 1.36
N VAL A 114 -4.61 -12.13 1.42
CA VAL A 114 -3.64 -13.13 1.93
C VAL A 114 -3.86 -13.40 3.42
N ALA A 115 -4.00 -12.35 4.25
CA ALA A 115 -4.12 -12.53 5.70
C ALA A 115 -5.42 -13.24 6.10
N ILE A 116 -6.55 -12.94 5.45
CA ILE A 116 -7.84 -13.62 5.69
C ILE A 116 -7.77 -15.08 5.24
N THR A 117 -7.15 -15.36 4.08
CA THR A 117 -6.93 -16.74 3.65
C THR A 117 -6.10 -17.52 4.66
N LYS A 118 -5.01 -16.93 5.18
CA LYS A 118 -4.21 -17.55 6.25
C LYS A 118 -4.95 -17.70 7.57
N ALA A 119 -5.80 -16.72 7.94
CA ALA A 119 -6.65 -16.86 9.12
C ALA A 119 -7.56 -18.08 9.00
N TRP A 120 -8.16 -18.27 7.85
CA TRP A 120 -9.00 -19.43 7.56
C TRP A 120 -8.21 -20.76 7.59
N GLU A 121 -7.00 -20.79 7.01
CA GLU A 121 -6.10 -21.96 7.08
C GLU A 121 -5.66 -22.31 8.50
N PHE A 122 -5.49 -21.33 9.37
CA PHE A 122 -5.19 -21.53 10.79
C PHE A 122 -6.42 -21.92 11.64
N GLY A 123 -7.59 -22.02 11.03
CA GLY A 123 -8.83 -22.40 11.71
C GLY A 123 -9.43 -21.29 12.59
N PHE A 124 -9.10 -20.02 12.34
CA PHE A 124 -9.80 -18.92 12.99
C PHE A 124 -11.21 -18.76 12.41
N ASP A 125 -12.20 -18.61 13.26
CA ASP A 125 -13.58 -18.26 12.91
C ASP A 125 -13.84 -16.75 12.96
N THR A 126 -12.93 -16.03 13.63
CA THR A 126 -13.04 -14.61 13.91
C THR A 126 -11.74 -13.89 13.55
N VAL A 127 -11.89 -12.76 12.85
CA VAL A 127 -10.76 -11.88 12.52
C VAL A 127 -10.97 -10.48 13.09
N ALA A 128 -9.88 -9.76 13.32
CA ALA A 128 -9.96 -8.42 13.88
C ALA A 128 -8.86 -7.50 13.32
N CYS A 129 -9.11 -6.19 13.40
CA CYS A 129 -8.07 -5.19 13.12
C CYS A 129 -8.30 -3.89 13.89
N ALA A 130 -7.21 -3.18 14.17
CA ALA A 130 -7.21 -1.79 14.59
C ALA A 130 -7.01 -0.91 13.37
N SER A 131 -8.05 -0.18 12.90
CA SER A 131 -7.88 0.73 11.76
C SER A 131 -9.11 1.60 11.53
N THR A 132 -8.88 2.85 11.19
CA THR A 132 -9.91 3.86 10.88
C THR A 132 -10.18 4.03 9.39
N GLY A 133 -9.52 3.28 8.50
CA GLY A 133 -9.55 3.57 7.06
C GLY A 133 -9.49 2.35 6.17
N ASN A 134 -8.59 2.42 5.19
CA ASN A 134 -8.46 1.42 4.11
C ASN A 134 -8.35 -0.03 4.59
N LEU A 135 -7.62 -0.28 5.69
CA LEU A 135 -7.49 -1.64 6.24
C LEU A 135 -8.82 -2.14 6.80
N ALA A 136 -9.55 -1.31 7.55
CA ALA A 136 -10.81 -1.69 8.18
C ALA A 136 -11.87 -2.12 7.17
N ALA A 137 -12.10 -1.31 6.12
CA ALA A 137 -13.05 -1.62 5.06
C ALA A 137 -12.67 -2.92 4.33
N SER A 138 -11.38 -3.10 4.04
CA SER A 138 -10.88 -4.31 3.38
C SER A 138 -11.07 -5.56 4.26
N VAL A 139 -10.75 -5.49 5.56
CA VAL A 139 -10.95 -6.62 6.50
C VAL A 139 -12.42 -6.99 6.59
N ALA A 140 -13.32 -6.01 6.74
CA ALA A 140 -14.76 -6.27 6.82
C ALA A 140 -15.29 -6.93 5.53
N ALA A 141 -14.88 -6.44 4.34
CA ALA A 141 -15.29 -6.99 3.06
C ALA A 141 -14.81 -8.43 2.84
N HIS A 142 -13.52 -8.70 3.07
CA HIS A 142 -12.97 -10.04 2.90
C HIS A 142 -13.48 -11.03 3.95
N ALA A 143 -13.70 -10.60 5.20
CA ALA A 143 -14.29 -11.43 6.24
C ALA A 143 -15.74 -11.81 5.88
N ALA A 144 -16.54 -10.87 5.39
CA ALA A 144 -17.89 -11.14 4.88
C ALA A 144 -17.85 -12.17 3.74
N ARG A 145 -16.93 -12.05 2.79
CA ARG A 145 -16.74 -13.02 1.68
C ARG A 145 -16.33 -14.41 2.17
N ALA A 146 -15.53 -14.46 3.26
CA ALA A 146 -15.07 -15.71 3.88
C ALA A 146 -16.07 -16.33 4.85
N ASN A 147 -17.21 -15.70 5.09
CA ASN A 147 -18.18 -16.06 6.12
C ASN A 147 -17.55 -16.15 7.53
N MET A 148 -16.62 -15.24 7.83
CA MET A 148 -15.94 -15.11 9.12
C MET A 148 -16.52 -13.95 9.92
N LYS A 149 -16.57 -14.09 11.26
CA LYS A 149 -16.86 -12.95 12.13
C LYS A 149 -15.72 -11.93 12.05
N SER A 150 -16.06 -10.64 12.04
CA SER A 150 -15.06 -9.59 12.03
C SER A 150 -15.32 -8.52 13.07
N TYR A 151 -14.24 -8.13 13.76
CA TYR A 151 -14.23 -7.03 14.72
C TYR A 151 -13.32 -5.92 14.22
N VAL A 152 -13.86 -4.71 14.10
CA VAL A 152 -13.10 -3.53 13.68
C VAL A 152 -13.06 -2.55 14.85
N PHE A 153 -11.85 -2.28 15.34
CA PHE A 153 -11.62 -1.36 16.45
C PHE A 153 -11.15 -0.01 15.89
N VAL A 154 -11.85 1.06 16.26
CA VAL A 154 -11.58 2.43 15.82
C VAL A 154 -11.58 3.39 17.00
N PRO A 155 -10.80 4.50 16.97
CA PRO A 155 -11.00 5.59 17.93
C PRO A 155 -12.41 6.18 17.82
N SER A 156 -12.91 6.77 18.90
CA SER A 156 -14.26 7.33 18.95
C SER A 156 -14.46 8.61 18.13
N ASP A 157 -13.38 9.24 17.66
CA ASP A 157 -13.37 10.49 16.89
C ASP A 157 -13.28 10.29 15.35
N VAL A 158 -13.57 9.08 14.88
CA VAL A 158 -13.54 8.76 13.42
C VAL A 158 -14.73 9.39 12.70
N GLU A 159 -14.47 9.92 11.52
CA GLU A 159 -15.46 10.60 10.69
C GLU A 159 -16.60 9.64 10.24
N PRO A 160 -17.88 10.07 10.26
CA PRO A 160 -19.03 9.23 9.93
C PRO A 160 -18.95 8.54 8.57
N GLY A 161 -18.42 9.22 7.55
CA GLY A 161 -18.27 8.64 6.19
C GLY A 161 -17.38 7.42 6.13
N LYS A 162 -16.29 7.40 6.92
CA LYS A 162 -15.40 6.23 7.04
C LYS A 162 -16.08 5.08 7.77
N LEU A 163 -16.86 5.38 8.81
CA LEU A 163 -17.63 4.37 9.54
C LEU A 163 -18.66 3.67 8.66
N ILE A 164 -19.38 4.42 7.80
CA ILE A 164 -20.34 3.85 6.84
C ILE A 164 -19.66 2.88 5.88
N GLY A 165 -18.51 3.24 5.34
CA GLY A 165 -17.75 2.39 4.42
C GLY A 165 -17.19 1.11 5.06
N ILE A 166 -17.16 1.01 6.38
CA ILE A 166 -16.82 -0.20 7.14
C ILE A 166 -18.10 -0.95 7.52
N ALA A 167 -19.08 -0.26 8.07
CA ALA A 167 -20.31 -0.84 8.64
C ALA A 167 -21.18 -1.57 7.61
N ILE A 168 -21.13 -1.17 6.33
CA ILE A 168 -21.92 -1.77 5.25
C ILE A 168 -21.65 -3.29 5.07
N TYR A 169 -20.47 -3.77 5.49
CA TYR A 169 -20.08 -5.18 5.46
C TYR A 169 -20.46 -5.95 6.73
N ASN A 170 -21.19 -5.30 7.66
CA ASN A 170 -21.69 -5.88 8.91
C ASN A 170 -20.62 -6.47 9.87
N PRO A 171 -19.46 -5.81 10.07
CA PRO A 171 -18.55 -6.19 11.14
C PRO A 171 -19.10 -5.76 12.51
N VAL A 172 -18.60 -6.34 13.58
CA VAL A 172 -18.76 -5.74 14.92
C VAL A 172 -17.83 -4.54 15.01
N LEU A 173 -18.40 -3.34 14.93
CA LEU A 173 -17.65 -2.09 14.99
C LEU A 173 -17.54 -1.63 16.44
N VAL A 174 -16.31 -1.53 16.95
CA VAL A 174 -16.01 -1.15 18.34
C VAL A 174 -15.33 0.21 18.34
N MET A 175 -16.02 1.21 18.88
CA MET A 175 -15.46 2.54 19.11
C MET A 175 -14.77 2.59 20.46
N VAL A 176 -13.50 2.96 20.48
CA VAL A 176 -12.64 3.01 21.67
C VAL A 176 -12.37 4.45 22.04
N GLU A 177 -12.63 4.83 23.27
CA GLU A 177 -12.25 6.14 23.81
C GLU A 177 -10.72 6.20 23.98
N GLY A 178 -10.05 7.03 23.18
CA GLY A 178 -8.60 7.18 23.17
C GLY A 178 -8.01 7.36 21.77
N SER A 179 -6.69 7.40 21.72
CA SER A 179 -5.91 7.54 20.49
C SER A 179 -5.85 6.24 19.68
N TYR A 180 -5.39 6.33 18.44
CA TYR A 180 -5.08 5.15 17.62
C TYR A 180 -4.06 4.20 18.29
N ASP A 181 -3.09 4.75 19.03
CA ASP A 181 -2.12 3.93 19.77
C ASP A 181 -2.78 3.17 20.94
N ASP A 182 -3.79 3.75 21.58
CA ASP A 182 -4.59 3.07 22.62
C ASP A 182 -5.39 1.91 22.01
N VAL A 183 -6.00 2.11 20.83
CA VAL A 183 -6.69 1.04 20.09
C VAL A 183 -5.73 -0.09 19.75
N ASN A 184 -4.54 0.20 19.23
CA ASN A 184 -3.53 -0.81 18.89
C ASN A 184 -3.05 -1.59 20.13
N ARG A 185 -2.86 -0.90 21.26
CA ARG A 185 -2.48 -1.53 22.53
C ARG A 185 -3.56 -2.48 23.00
N LEU A 186 -4.84 -2.06 22.99
CA LEU A 186 -5.97 -2.91 23.32
C LEU A 186 -6.02 -4.14 22.40
N CYS A 187 -5.93 -3.96 21.09
CA CYS A 187 -5.94 -5.06 20.12
C CYS A 187 -4.78 -6.05 20.35
N SER A 188 -3.61 -5.57 20.75
CA SER A 188 -2.47 -6.43 21.09
C SER A 188 -2.74 -7.29 22.33
N GLN A 189 -3.44 -6.76 23.34
CA GLN A 189 -3.87 -7.51 24.53
C GLN A 189 -4.95 -8.54 24.17
N LEU A 190 -5.92 -8.15 23.32
CA LEU A 190 -6.97 -9.05 22.86
C LEU A 190 -6.41 -10.21 22.03
N ALA A 191 -5.39 -9.97 21.20
CA ALA A 191 -4.71 -11.01 20.42
C ALA A 191 -4.00 -12.07 21.29
N GLN A 192 -3.62 -11.73 22.51
CA GLN A 192 -3.05 -12.68 23.47
C GLN A 192 -4.13 -13.47 24.24
N ARG A 193 -5.36 -12.92 24.34
CA ARG A 193 -6.44 -13.48 25.16
C ARG A 193 -7.42 -14.33 24.36
N TYR A 194 -7.70 -13.94 23.13
CA TYR A 194 -8.70 -14.57 22.26
C TYR A 194 -8.03 -15.28 21.10
N ASN A 195 -8.56 -16.42 20.72
CA ASN A 195 -8.13 -17.16 19.53
C ASN A 195 -8.71 -16.51 18.26
N TRP A 196 -8.27 -15.27 17.96
CA TRP A 196 -8.69 -14.47 16.81
C TRP A 196 -7.51 -14.15 15.89
N GLY A 197 -7.79 -14.11 14.59
CA GLY A 197 -6.82 -13.65 13.60
C GLY A 197 -6.77 -12.11 13.55
N PHE A 198 -5.83 -11.49 14.27
CA PHE A 198 -5.59 -10.04 14.17
C PHE A 198 -4.72 -9.73 12.96
N ILE A 199 -5.33 -9.17 11.92
CA ILE A 199 -4.76 -9.02 10.56
C ILE A 199 -3.41 -8.28 10.58
N ASN A 200 -3.31 -7.19 11.33
CA ASN A 200 -2.11 -6.36 11.41
C ASN A 200 -1.24 -6.60 12.66
N ILE A 201 -1.54 -7.66 13.43
CA ILE A 201 -0.78 -8.08 14.62
C ILE A 201 -0.27 -9.50 14.40
N ASN A 202 -0.93 -10.56 14.91
CA ASN A 202 -0.42 -11.92 14.85
C ASN A 202 -0.38 -12.52 13.41
N LEU A 203 -1.14 -11.96 12.45
CA LEU A 203 -1.08 -12.35 11.04
C LEU A 203 -0.20 -11.43 10.18
N ARG A 204 0.51 -10.48 10.80
CA ARG A 204 1.30 -9.49 10.08
C ARG A 204 2.35 -10.04 9.11
N PRO A 205 3.10 -11.13 9.37
CA PRO A 205 4.04 -11.70 8.40
C PRO A 205 3.36 -12.12 7.09
N TYR A 206 2.19 -12.74 7.18
CA TYR A 206 1.38 -13.17 6.03
C TYR A 206 0.72 -11.99 5.32
N TYR A 207 0.16 -11.05 6.08
CA TYR A 207 -0.33 -9.77 5.58
C TYR A 207 0.72 -9.05 4.71
N ALA A 208 1.97 -9.02 5.16
CA ALA A 208 3.05 -8.36 4.45
C ALA A 208 3.27 -8.94 3.04
N GLU A 209 3.09 -10.24 2.86
CA GLU A 209 3.35 -10.93 1.59
C GLU A 209 2.38 -10.51 0.47
N GLY A 210 1.15 -10.12 0.81
CA GLY A 210 0.20 -9.58 -0.17
C GLY A 210 0.70 -8.31 -0.88
N SER A 211 1.52 -7.49 -0.22
CA SER A 211 2.10 -6.28 -0.84
C SER A 211 3.09 -6.59 -1.97
N LYS A 212 3.69 -7.78 -2.02
CA LYS A 212 4.62 -8.17 -3.09
C LYS A 212 3.92 -8.21 -4.45
N THR A 213 2.62 -8.53 -4.46
CA THR A 213 1.85 -8.63 -5.70
C THR A 213 1.77 -7.32 -6.50
N LEU A 214 2.02 -6.17 -5.86
CA LEU A 214 2.15 -4.89 -6.55
C LEU A 214 3.35 -4.87 -7.50
N GLY A 215 4.52 -5.31 -7.04
CA GLY A 215 5.70 -5.38 -7.88
C GLY A 215 5.63 -6.52 -8.90
N TYR A 216 5.00 -7.64 -8.58
CA TYR A 216 4.73 -8.72 -9.54
C TYR A 216 3.84 -8.23 -10.69
N ASP A 217 2.73 -7.55 -10.37
CA ASP A 217 1.85 -6.94 -11.38
C ASP A 217 2.63 -5.99 -12.31
N VAL A 218 3.47 -5.13 -11.72
CA VAL A 218 4.25 -4.16 -12.50
C VAL A 218 5.22 -4.87 -13.43
N ALA A 219 5.98 -5.85 -12.94
CA ALA A 219 6.94 -6.56 -13.76
C ALA A 219 6.27 -7.35 -14.89
N GLU A 220 5.14 -8.05 -14.62
CA GLU A 220 4.37 -8.77 -15.62
C GLU A 220 3.80 -7.80 -16.68
N GLN A 221 3.17 -6.72 -16.26
CA GLN A 221 2.50 -5.75 -17.15
C GLN A 221 3.49 -4.90 -17.95
N LEU A 222 4.75 -4.80 -17.52
CA LEU A 222 5.86 -4.24 -18.28
C LEU A 222 6.54 -5.26 -19.23
N GLY A 223 5.96 -6.45 -19.41
CA GLY A 223 6.55 -7.49 -20.26
C GLY A 223 7.70 -8.25 -19.58
N TRP A 224 7.60 -8.49 -18.27
CA TRP A 224 8.59 -9.18 -17.44
C TRP A 224 9.93 -8.44 -17.35
N CYS A 225 9.86 -7.15 -17.10
CA CYS A 225 11.01 -6.32 -16.77
C CYS A 225 10.76 -5.46 -15.52
N ALA A 226 11.85 -5.08 -14.86
CA ALA A 226 11.80 -4.13 -13.76
C ALA A 226 11.83 -2.69 -14.29
N PRO A 227 11.18 -1.72 -13.63
CA PRO A 227 11.35 -0.31 -13.96
C PRO A 227 12.72 0.22 -13.52
N ASP A 228 13.18 1.31 -14.16
CA ASP A 228 14.40 2.01 -13.74
C ASP A 228 14.17 2.76 -12.42
N CYS A 229 12.97 3.36 -12.25
CA CYS A 229 12.61 4.14 -11.08
C CYS A 229 11.23 3.71 -10.53
N VAL A 230 11.15 3.60 -9.21
CA VAL A 230 9.89 3.42 -8.46
C VAL A 230 9.69 4.60 -7.52
N VAL A 231 8.50 5.23 -7.57
CA VAL A 231 8.07 6.23 -6.59
C VAL A 231 6.86 5.70 -5.84
N ALA A 232 6.99 5.51 -4.52
CA ALA A 232 5.93 4.92 -3.70
C ALA A 232 5.77 5.61 -2.35
N PRO A 233 4.53 5.63 -1.78
CA PRO A 233 4.29 6.24 -0.49
C PRO A 233 4.81 5.34 0.63
N ALA A 234 5.27 5.94 1.72
CA ALA A 234 5.68 5.20 2.91
C ALA A 234 4.94 5.67 4.16
N ALA A 235 4.12 4.77 4.73
CA ALA A 235 3.57 4.90 6.07
C ALA A 235 4.49 4.16 7.06
N SER A 236 4.23 2.87 7.34
CA SER A 236 5.13 2.02 8.14
C SER A 236 6.42 1.61 7.41
N GLY A 237 6.52 1.83 6.10
CA GLY A 237 7.61 1.35 5.24
C GLY A 237 7.39 -0.04 4.63
N LEU A 238 6.36 -0.78 5.07
CA LEU A 238 6.11 -2.16 4.64
C LEU A 238 5.92 -2.28 3.12
N LEU A 239 4.97 -1.51 2.54
CA LEU A 239 4.69 -1.52 1.10
C LEU A 239 5.96 -1.33 0.28
N PHE A 240 6.72 -0.29 0.59
CA PHE A 240 7.96 0.08 -0.10
C PHE A 240 8.98 -1.07 -0.10
N THR A 241 9.19 -1.69 1.06
CA THR A 241 10.11 -2.82 1.19
C THR A 241 9.63 -4.06 0.46
N ARG A 242 8.30 -4.27 0.32
CA ARG A 242 7.72 -5.43 -0.35
C ARG A 242 7.72 -5.28 -1.87
N ILE A 243 7.62 -4.08 -2.40
CA ILE A 243 7.84 -3.80 -3.82
C ILE A 243 9.29 -4.18 -4.19
N TRP A 244 10.29 -3.77 -3.41
CA TRP A 244 11.68 -4.17 -3.62
C TRP A 244 11.87 -5.69 -3.54
N LYS A 245 11.35 -6.33 -2.47
CA LYS A 245 11.43 -7.79 -2.29
C LYS A 245 10.81 -8.54 -3.47
N SER A 246 9.74 -8.03 -4.06
CA SER A 246 9.09 -8.68 -5.21
C SER A 246 9.98 -8.71 -6.45
N LEU A 247 10.70 -7.62 -6.75
CA LEU A 247 11.65 -7.58 -7.86
C LEU A 247 12.84 -8.52 -7.61
N ASP A 248 13.33 -8.55 -6.38
CA ASP A 248 14.40 -9.44 -5.96
C ASP A 248 13.99 -10.92 -6.12
N GLU A 249 12.80 -11.30 -5.65
CA GLU A 249 12.25 -12.64 -5.83
C GLU A 249 12.06 -13.03 -7.31
N LEU A 250 11.50 -12.14 -8.13
CA LEU A 250 11.36 -12.41 -9.56
C LEU A 250 12.71 -12.61 -10.27
N SER A 251 13.73 -11.85 -9.86
CA SER A 251 15.10 -12.01 -10.37
C SER A 251 15.72 -13.33 -9.91
N MET A 252 15.60 -13.69 -8.62
CA MET A 252 16.08 -14.99 -8.09
C MET A 252 15.40 -16.18 -8.79
N LEU A 253 14.15 -16.04 -9.18
CA LEU A 253 13.38 -17.06 -9.92
C LEU A 253 13.63 -17.02 -11.44
N SER A 254 14.49 -16.15 -11.92
CA SER A 254 14.77 -15.93 -13.35
C SER A 254 13.53 -15.55 -14.17
N LEU A 255 12.49 -15.00 -13.52
CA LEU A 255 11.29 -14.47 -14.18
C LEU A 255 11.51 -13.08 -14.76
N ILE A 256 12.46 -12.30 -14.22
CA ILE A 256 13.01 -11.09 -14.82
C ILE A 256 14.53 -11.21 -14.86
N GLN A 257 15.18 -10.35 -15.65
CA GLN A 257 16.65 -10.22 -15.63
C GLN A 257 17.09 -9.55 -14.31
N SER A 258 18.42 -9.50 -14.09
CA SER A 258 18.98 -8.65 -13.03
C SER A 258 18.51 -7.21 -13.22
N PHE A 259 18.21 -6.51 -12.13
CA PHE A 259 17.64 -5.17 -12.17
C PHE A 259 18.48 -4.17 -11.36
N ASN A 260 18.35 -2.90 -11.71
CA ASN A 260 18.99 -1.78 -11.01
C ASN A 260 17.94 -0.68 -10.77
N THR A 261 16.84 -1.04 -10.15
CA THR A 261 15.72 -0.13 -9.89
C THR A 261 16.05 0.83 -8.74
N HIS A 262 15.96 2.13 -8.99
CA HIS A 262 16.07 3.16 -7.95
C HIS A 262 14.74 3.33 -7.22
N MET A 263 14.73 3.10 -5.91
CA MET A 263 13.54 3.16 -5.08
C MET A 263 13.42 4.52 -4.37
N TYR A 264 12.42 5.31 -4.71
CA TYR A 264 12.15 6.62 -4.09
C TYR A 264 10.92 6.52 -3.19
N LEU A 265 11.11 6.76 -1.90
CA LEU A 265 9.99 6.81 -0.95
C LEU A 265 9.52 8.25 -0.75
N THR A 266 8.22 8.42 -0.58
CA THR A 266 7.61 9.71 -0.30
C THR A 266 6.80 9.68 0.99
N GLN A 267 6.92 10.72 1.82
CA GLN A 267 6.13 10.92 3.03
C GLN A 267 5.58 12.35 3.08
N ALA A 268 4.46 12.55 3.79
CA ALA A 268 3.99 13.90 4.09
C ALA A 268 4.95 14.60 5.07
N ALA A 269 5.30 15.85 4.83
CA ALA A 269 6.29 16.60 5.64
C ALA A 269 5.92 16.65 7.12
N GLY A 270 4.62 16.77 7.43
CA GLY A 270 4.13 16.73 8.82
C GLY A 270 4.20 15.33 9.47
N CYS A 271 4.64 14.29 8.76
CA CYS A 271 4.91 12.95 9.29
C CYS A 271 5.93 12.21 8.43
N SER A 272 7.21 12.60 8.51
CA SER A 272 8.27 12.12 7.61
C SER A 272 9.47 11.49 8.32
N PRO A 273 9.28 10.58 9.30
CA PRO A 273 10.39 10.05 10.10
C PRO A 273 11.45 9.31 9.28
N ILE A 274 11.06 8.60 8.20
CA ILE A 274 12.01 7.88 7.34
C ILE A 274 12.79 8.85 6.46
N VAL A 275 12.13 9.88 5.92
CA VAL A 275 12.78 10.94 5.13
C VAL A 275 13.79 11.69 5.98
N ASN A 276 13.43 12.07 7.23
CA ASN A 276 14.32 12.74 8.15
C ASN A 276 15.60 11.92 8.43
N ALA A 277 15.45 10.60 8.65
CA ALA A 277 16.58 9.70 8.84
C ALA A 277 17.42 9.55 7.56
N PHE A 278 16.80 9.54 6.38
CA PHE A 278 17.51 9.47 5.10
C PHE A 278 18.36 10.73 4.88
N GLN A 279 17.77 11.91 5.05
CA GLN A 279 18.40 13.22 4.81
C GLN A 279 19.51 13.53 5.81
N SER A 280 19.35 13.16 7.08
CA SER A 280 20.36 13.34 8.11
C SER A 280 21.50 12.30 8.08
N GLY A 281 21.43 11.29 7.22
CA GLY A 281 22.40 10.20 7.21
C GLY A 281 22.25 9.20 8.38
N ALA A 282 21.23 9.36 9.24
CA ALA A 282 21.04 8.52 10.42
C ALA A 282 20.80 7.05 10.08
N LEU A 283 21.31 6.15 10.92
CA LEU A 283 21.11 4.69 10.74
C LEU A 283 19.75 4.23 11.25
N HIS A 284 19.12 4.98 12.13
CA HIS A 284 17.85 4.65 12.78
C HIS A 284 16.81 5.73 12.50
N VAL A 285 15.56 5.29 12.43
CA VAL A 285 14.39 6.17 12.29
C VAL A 285 13.91 6.56 13.68
N HIS A 286 13.82 7.86 13.96
CA HIS A 286 13.27 8.38 15.20
C HIS A 286 11.79 8.70 15.05
N PRO A 287 10.94 8.37 16.03
CA PRO A 287 9.53 8.69 16.00
C PRO A 287 9.26 10.19 15.93
N VAL A 288 8.17 10.56 15.24
CA VAL A 288 7.65 11.92 15.17
C VAL A 288 6.16 11.94 15.51
N LYS A 289 5.66 13.08 16.01
CA LYS A 289 4.21 13.27 16.20
C LYS A 289 3.58 13.67 14.85
N PRO A 290 2.63 12.90 14.30
CA PRO A 290 2.00 13.21 13.02
C PRO A 290 1.18 14.51 13.07
N ASN A 291 1.35 15.35 12.03
CA ASN A 291 0.54 16.54 11.78
C ASN A 291 0.40 16.76 10.27
N THR A 292 -0.54 16.08 9.64
CA THR A 292 -0.80 16.13 8.19
C THR A 292 -2.23 15.71 7.86
N ILE A 293 -2.76 16.17 6.73
CA ILE A 293 -4.03 15.72 6.17
C ILE A 293 -3.93 14.32 5.54
N ALA A 294 -2.73 13.81 5.25
CA ALA A 294 -2.50 12.49 4.68
C ALA A 294 -2.64 11.38 5.75
N LYS A 295 -3.82 11.26 6.36
CA LYS A 295 -4.08 10.39 7.52
C LYS A 295 -3.74 8.91 7.26
N SER A 296 -3.94 8.40 6.03
CA SER A 296 -3.67 6.99 5.68
C SER A 296 -2.18 6.60 5.73
N ILE A 297 -1.27 7.59 5.69
CA ILE A 297 0.18 7.39 5.79
C ILE A 297 0.82 8.09 7.00
N ALA A 298 0.03 8.66 7.90
CA ALA A 298 0.49 9.39 9.08
C ALA A 298 0.93 8.43 10.22
N ILE A 299 1.99 7.66 10.01
CA ILE A 299 2.57 6.75 11.01
C ILE A 299 3.87 7.35 11.54
N GLY A 300 3.82 7.92 12.75
CA GLY A 300 4.95 8.58 13.37
C GLY A 300 6.06 7.65 13.86
N ASN A 301 5.72 6.40 14.19
CA ASN A 301 6.68 5.35 14.59
C ASN A 301 6.59 4.15 13.61
N PRO A 302 7.28 4.21 12.46
CA PRO A 302 7.13 3.21 11.40
C PRO A 302 7.85 1.91 11.73
N ALA A 303 7.10 0.83 11.91
CA ALA A 303 7.63 -0.48 12.30
C ALA A 303 8.63 -1.09 11.27
N ASP A 304 8.48 -0.76 9.99
CA ASP A 304 9.40 -1.16 8.91
C ASP A 304 10.34 -0.02 8.47
N GLY A 305 10.39 1.09 9.23
CA GLY A 305 11.14 2.29 8.85
C GLY A 305 12.63 2.04 8.63
N TYR A 306 13.27 1.26 9.48
CA TYR A 306 14.67 0.85 9.32
C TYR A 306 14.90 0.12 7.99
N TYR A 307 14.01 -0.80 7.63
CA TYR A 307 14.15 -1.58 6.40
C TYR A 307 13.85 -0.75 5.14
N ALA A 308 12.89 0.17 5.22
CA ALA A 308 12.60 1.11 4.13
C ALA A 308 13.78 2.07 3.89
N LEU A 309 14.39 2.58 4.95
CA LEU A 309 15.60 3.39 4.88
C LEU A 309 16.76 2.64 4.20
N ARG A 310 16.94 1.35 4.55
CA ARG A 310 17.94 0.49 3.91
C ARG A 310 17.67 0.32 2.41
N VAL A 311 16.43 -0.01 2.03
CA VAL A 311 16.06 -0.18 0.61
C VAL A 311 16.30 1.09 -0.16
N ALA A 312 15.90 2.28 0.33
CA ALA A 312 16.13 3.55 -0.34
C ALA A 312 17.63 3.79 -0.60
N ARG A 313 18.49 3.45 0.36
CA ARG A 313 19.95 3.59 0.22
C ARG A 313 20.57 2.53 -0.69
N GLN A 314 20.22 1.26 -0.51
CA GLN A 314 20.83 0.15 -1.25
C GLN A 314 20.46 0.17 -2.73
N SER A 315 19.26 0.66 -3.06
CA SER A 315 18.83 0.84 -4.46
C SER A 315 19.43 2.06 -5.15
N GLY A 316 20.26 2.85 -4.47
CA GLY A 316 20.72 4.14 -5.00
C GLY A 316 19.58 5.16 -5.21
N GLY A 317 18.41 4.91 -4.60
CA GLY A 317 17.25 5.78 -4.68
C GLY A 317 17.26 6.92 -3.65
N GLY A 318 16.09 7.27 -3.11
CA GLY A 318 15.99 8.42 -2.24
C GLY A 318 14.71 8.50 -1.41
N ALA A 319 14.58 9.62 -0.69
CA ALA A 319 13.43 9.91 0.14
C ALA A 319 13.04 11.39 0.05
N CYS A 320 11.73 11.67 -0.07
CA CYS A 320 11.21 13.01 -0.31
C CYS A 320 10.05 13.34 0.63
N ALA A 321 10.12 14.49 1.30
CA ALA A 321 9.05 15.05 2.13
C ALA A 321 8.19 16.02 1.30
N ILE A 322 6.86 15.93 1.46
CA ILE A 322 5.87 16.67 0.70
C ILE A 322 4.95 17.40 1.65
N THR A 323 4.78 18.72 1.47
CA THR A 323 3.85 19.51 2.29
C THR A 323 2.39 19.17 1.97
N ASP A 324 1.47 19.59 2.85
CA ASP A 324 0.05 19.32 2.65
C ASP A 324 -0.49 20.09 1.42
N GLU A 325 0.03 21.27 1.12
CA GLU A 325 -0.30 22.04 -0.10
C GLU A 325 0.19 21.31 -1.35
N GLU A 326 1.43 20.85 -1.35
CA GLU A 326 2.02 20.12 -2.48
C GLU A 326 1.29 18.81 -2.78
N LEU A 327 0.84 18.09 -1.73
CA LEU A 327 0.09 16.85 -1.94
C LEU A 327 -1.29 17.11 -2.55
N VAL A 328 -1.98 18.20 -2.16
CA VAL A 328 -3.26 18.61 -2.79
C VAL A 328 -3.04 18.95 -4.26
N GLU A 329 -1.98 19.70 -4.59
CA GLU A 329 -1.60 19.95 -5.98
C GLU A 329 -1.28 18.64 -6.73
N GLY A 330 -0.62 17.68 -6.09
CA GLY A 330 -0.34 16.36 -6.67
C GLY A 330 -1.61 15.56 -6.96
N MET A 331 -2.61 15.59 -6.06
CA MET A 331 -3.93 14.99 -6.30
C MET A 331 -4.63 15.61 -7.50
N LYS A 332 -4.65 16.94 -7.57
CA LYS A 332 -5.24 17.69 -8.69
C LYS A 332 -4.53 17.38 -10.00
N LEU A 333 -3.21 17.44 -10.00
CA LEU A 333 -2.38 17.19 -11.16
C LEU A 333 -2.68 15.81 -11.79
N LEU A 334 -2.75 14.75 -10.96
CA LEU A 334 -3.07 13.41 -11.42
C LEU A 334 -4.49 13.32 -11.98
N ALA A 335 -5.46 13.92 -11.30
CA ALA A 335 -6.86 13.93 -11.75
C ALA A 335 -7.04 14.70 -13.07
N GLU A 336 -6.42 15.85 -13.21
CA GLU A 336 -6.51 16.71 -14.40
C GLU A 336 -5.79 16.14 -15.63
N THR A 337 -4.75 15.32 -15.42
CA THR A 337 -3.97 14.76 -16.54
C THR A 337 -4.39 13.35 -16.92
N GLU A 338 -4.63 12.49 -15.95
CA GLU A 338 -4.89 11.05 -16.19
C GLU A 338 -6.29 10.59 -15.79
N GLY A 339 -7.14 11.49 -15.27
CA GLY A 339 -8.49 11.14 -14.81
C GLY A 339 -8.49 10.25 -13.55
N ILE A 340 -7.41 10.20 -12.80
CA ILE A 340 -7.28 9.35 -11.61
C ILE A 340 -7.43 10.20 -10.34
N PHE A 341 -8.54 10.04 -9.63
CA PHE A 341 -8.75 10.69 -8.34
C PHE A 341 -8.16 9.81 -7.21
N ALA A 342 -6.95 10.15 -6.78
CA ALA A 342 -6.23 9.47 -5.72
C ALA A 342 -6.47 10.09 -4.34
N GLU A 343 -6.36 9.30 -3.26
CA GLU A 343 -6.28 9.82 -1.90
C GLU A 343 -4.99 10.63 -1.65
N ALA A 344 -4.89 11.32 -0.51
CA ALA A 344 -3.74 12.14 -0.14
C ALA A 344 -2.39 11.41 -0.27
N ALA A 345 -2.33 10.10 0.01
CA ALA A 345 -1.13 9.29 -0.20
C ALA A 345 -0.68 9.29 -1.69
N GLY A 346 -1.63 9.25 -2.64
CA GLY A 346 -1.33 9.38 -4.07
C GLY A 346 -0.83 10.78 -4.43
N GLY A 347 -1.41 11.82 -3.81
CA GLY A 347 -0.93 13.19 -3.96
C GLY A 347 0.53 13.35 -3.53
N VAL A 348 0.90 12.74 -2.40
CA VAL A 348 2.30 12.70 -1.91
C VAL A 348 3.24 12.04 -2.92
N VAL A 349 2.79 10.96 -3.60
CA VAL A 349 3.59 10.28 -4.64
C VAL A 349 3.80 11.17 -5.85
N ILE A 350 2.75 11.80 -6.37
CA ILE A 350 2.84 12.65 -7.57
C ILE A 350 3.63 13.93 -7.32
N ALA A 351 3.45 14.57 -6.16
CA ALA A 351 4.26 15.73 -5.78
C ALA A 351 5.73 15.35 -5.59
N GLY A 352 6.00 14.17 -5.00
CA GLY A 352 7.35 13.62 -4.87
C GLY A 352 8.00 13.33 -6.22
N LEU A 353 7.27 12.69 -7.13
CA LEU A 353 7.71 12.47 -8.51
C LEU A 353 8.08 13.79 -9.19
N ARG A 354 7.21 14.82 -9.09
CA ARG A 354 7.47 16.16 -9.63
C ARG A 354 8.78 16.75 -9.07
N LYS A 355 9.01 16.66 -7.75
CA LYS A 355 10.26 17.14 -7.12
C LYS A 355 11.49 16.39 -7.64
N LEU A 356 11.42 15.07 -7.73
CA LEU A 356 12.54 14.24 -8.19
C LEU A 356 12.91 14.53 -9.65
N VAL A 357 11.92 14.75 -10.52
CA VAL A 357 12.13 15.13 -11.92
C VAL A 357 12.68 16.55 -12.02
N THR A 358 12.09 17.53 -11.33
CA THR A 358 12.53 18.92 -11.37
C THR A 358 13.98 19.10 -10.87
N SER A 359 14.41 18.27 -9.91
CA SER A 359 15.77 18.26 -9.40
C SER A 359 16.74 17.43 -10.26
N GLY A 360 16.29 16.86 -11.38
CA GLY A 360 17.11 16.06 -12.29
C GLY A 360 17.56 14.69 -11.75
N ILE A 361 16.93 14.24 -10.65
CA ILE A 361 17.22 12.91 -10.05
C ILE A 361 16.63 11.81 -10.92
N ILE A 362 15.36 11.93 -11.34
CA ILE A 362 14.75 11.04 -12.33
C ILE A 362 14.89 11.68 -13.70
N LYS A 363 15.45 10.95 -14.65
CA LYS A 363 15.73 11.42 -16.01
C LYS A 363 14.58 11.15 -16.96
N LYS A 364 14.56 11.90 -18.05
CA LYS A 364 13.49 11.90 -19.07
C LYS A 364 13.18 10.52 -19.66
N ASP A 365 14.20 9.72 -19.90
CA ASP A 365 14.15 8.43 -20.60
C ASP A 365 14.05 7.22 -19.66
N GLU A 366 14.11 7.43 -18.33
CA GLU A 366 13.98 6.35 -17.34
C GLU A 366 12.55 5.85 -17.24
N LEU A 367 12.39 4.53 -17.30
CA LEU A 367 11.12 3.84 -17.09
C LEU A 367 10.69 4.00 -15.62
N THR A 368 9.75 4.88 -15.38
CA THR A 368 9.33 5.27 -14.03
C THR A 368 7.92 4.76 -13.72
N VAL A 369 7.76 4.11 -12.57
CA VAL A 369 6.45 3.68 -12.07
C VAL A 369 6.12 4.38 -10.76
N ALA A 370 5.00 5.10 -10.73
CA ALA A 370 4.43 5.72 -9.53
C ALA A 370 3.27 4.86 -9.00
N PHE A 371 3.30 4.54 -7.69
CA PHE A 371 2.30 3.68 -7.06
C PHE A 371 1.20 4.49 -6.40
N ILE A 372 -0.01 4.44 -6.95
CA ILE A 372 -1.20 5.09 -6.42
C ILE A 372 -2.03 4.07 -5.67
N THR A 373 -2.09 4.20 -4.36
CA THR A 373 -2.46 3.14 -3.42
C THR A 373 -3.90 3.17 -2.94
N GLY A 374 -4.65 4.24 -3.22
CA GLY A 374 -6.04 4.35 -2.81
C GLY A 374 -6.79 5.50 -3.47
N ALA A 375 -8.12 5.34 -3.57
CA ALA A 375 -9.01 6.28 -4.23
C ALA A 375 -9.34 7.50 -3.36
N GLY A 376 -9.41 8.67 -3.96
CA GLY A 376 -9.74 9.95 -3.32
C GLY A 376 -11.18 10.04 -2.81
N LEU A 377 -12.07 9.18 -3.30
CA LEU A 377 -13.47 9.11 -2.82
C LEU A 377 -13.57 8.80 -1.32
N LYS A 378 -12.52 8.29 -0.69
CA LYS A 378 -12.47 8.01 0.76
C LYS A 378 -12.01 9.19 1.62
N THR A 379 -11.46 10.23 0.99
CA THR A 379 -10.87 11.41 1.65
C THR A 379 -11.16 12.67 0.86
N GLN A 380 -12.42 12.85 0.44
CA GLN A 380 -12.87 13.98 -0.39
C GLN A 380 -12.62 15.33 0.30
N GLU A 381 -12.68 15.35 1.62
CA GLU A 381 -12.41 16.52 2.44
C GLU A 381 -11.03 17.14 2.20
N ALA A 382 -10.04 16.33 1.80
CA ALA A 382 -8.68 16.82 1.50
C ALA A 382 -8.64 17.80 0.31
N VAL A 383 -9.65 17.79 -0.57
CA VAL A 383 -9.77 18.62 -1.77
C VAL A 383 -11.08 19.38 -1.84
N ALA A 384 -11.83 19.47 -0.75
CA ALA A 384 -13.14 20.12 -0.73
C ALA A 384 -13.07 21.62 -1.14
N GLU A 385 -11.97 22.29 -0.81
CA GLU A 385 -11.76 23.71 -1.14
C GLU A 385 -11.58 23.99 -2.64
N VAL A 386 -11.35 22.96 -3.47
CA VAL A 386 -11.25 23.16 -4.93
C VAL A 386 -12.60 23.24 -5.63
N VAL A 387 -13.69 23.03 -4.89
CA VAL A 387 -15.06 23.01 -5.44
C VAL A 387 -15.62 24.44 -5.53
N HIS A 388 -15.63 24.99 -6.73
CA HIS A 388 -16.17 26.32 -7.02
C HIS A 388 -17.21 26.26 -8.14
N PRO A 389 -18.44 25.75 -7.89
CA PRO A 389 -19.46 25.63 -8.90
C PRO A 389 -20.06 27.01 -9.26
N PHE A 390 -20.38 27.22 -10.52
CA PHE A 390 -21.21 28.35 -10.95
C PHE A 390 -22.67 27.97 -10.79
N VAL A 391 -23.43 28.79 -10.07
CA VAL A 391 -24.88 28.66 -9.98
C VAL A 391 -25.51 29.58 -11.01
N ILE A 392 -26.29 29.03 -11.94
CA ILE A 392 -26.94 29.76 -13.01
C ILE A 392 -28.45 29.47 -13.06
N LYS A 393 -29.20 30.36 -13.68
CA LYS A 393 -30.58 30.06 -14.12
C LYS A 393 -30.55 29.13 -15.34
N PRO A 394 -31.58 28.31 -15.59
CA PRO A 394 -31.61 27.38 -16.73
C PRO A 394 -31.94 28.16 -18.04
N THR A 395 -31.11 29.15 -18.38
CA THR A 395 -31.25 29.99 -19.59
C THR A 395 -29.90 30.08 -20.30
N LEU A 396 -29.95 30.19 -21.66
CA LEU A 396 -28.75 30.35 -22.48
C LEU A 396 -27.94 31.58 -22.07
N LYS A 397 -28.62 32.71 -21.85
CA LYS A 397 -27.99 33.97 -21.43
C LYS A 397 -27.18 33.79 -20.13
N SER A 398 -27.72 33.08 -19.12
CA SER A 398 -27.04 32.90 -17.86
C SER A 398 -25.80 31.99 -17.99
N PHE A 399 -25.81 31.05 -18.93
CA PHE A 399 -24.63 30.22 -19.26
C PHE A 399 -23.56 31.03 -20.02
N GLU A 400 -23.96 31.86 -21.00
CA GLU A 400 -23.07 32.74 -21.77
C GLU A 400 -22.33 33.75 -20.87
N GLU A 401 -23.00 34.25 -19.81
CA GLU A 401 -22.36 35.11 -18.79
C GLU A 401 -21.25 34.38 -18.02
N VAL A 402 -21.33 33.04 -17.81
CA VAL A 402 -20.25 32.23 -17.19
C VAL A 402 -19.12 32.03 -18.19
N LEU A 403 -19.42 31.76 -19.46
CA LEU A 403 -18.41 31.60 -20.50
C LEU A 403 -17.54 32.85 -20.64
N SER A 404 -18.16 34.03 -20.66
CA SER A 404 -17.44 35.29 -20.79
C SER A 404 -16.50 35.62 -19.62
N LYS A 405 -16.71 35.01 -18.44
CA LYS A 405 -15.84 35.18 -17.27
C LYS A 405 -14.66 34.21 -17.26
N ARG A 406 -14.66 33.15 -18.12
CA ARG A 406 -13.57 32.16 -18.22
C ARG A 406 -12.68 32.38 -19.46
N ALA A 407 -13.13 33.17 -20.44
CA ALA A 407 -12.29 33.61 -21.55
C ALA A 407 -11.37 34.76 -21.14
#